data_43292dc1f3f8e40a0993141fa75b7780
#
_entry.id   43292dc1f3f8e40a0993141fa75b7780
#
_cell.length_a   1.000
_cell.length_b   1.000
_cell.length_c   1.000
_cell.angle_alpha   90.00
_cell.angle_beta   90.00
_cell.angle_gamma   90.00
#
_symmetry.space_group_name_H-M   'P 1'
#
loop_
_entity.id
_entity.type
_entity.pdbx_description
1 polymer ?
#
loop_
_entity_poly.entity_id
_entity_poly.type
_entity_poly.pdbx_seq_one_letter_code
_entity_poly.pdbx_strand_id
1 'polypeptide(L)'
;MIIEENDMDNNRNRYSELNLIEKINTPEIDLEEEIEEEIEQDIDLNQNEKRKLYVDKVDKSTSDLFRMIIEGELNLQPPYQREFVWDQKTMSKFIESLLLSIPIPTIFLAENDDDTFEVIDGQQRLTTIVAFMKSKLSDNEIEKLPEKLKRLNILILNGLETLKQFNKKSYEDLIEMQRKFNNVSLPVVIVKKDSTEDIKYDIFSRINSGSIKLNNQELLNVMYRGILINSLNNSSQTEKVDKVFGYRPVLKKRFGYNEILLRAKVMEAFIDKDNWKLKAIEVKNKDNLNKDFRTYNGRLNIAILEYLKEYRFDQEEATKLENFIEDSVNKVDEVFGDEAFIRINKTKSTSI
;
A
#
# COMPACT_ATOMS: atom_id res chain seq x y z
N MET A 1 -10.81 25.56 43.12
CA MET A 1 -10.19 26.12 41.90
C MET A 1 -8.66 26.31 42.10
N ILE A 2 -7.97 25.33 42.73
CA ILE A 2 -6.51 25.31 43.00
C ILE A 2 -5.94 23.87 42.85
N ILE A 3 -6.74 22.90 42.43
CA ILE A 3 -6.30 21.49 42.37
C ILE A 3 -5.93 21.08 40.92
N GLU A 4 -6.33 21.83 39.90
CA GLU A 4 -6.05 21.48 38.48
C GLU A 4 -4.68 21.96 37.95
N GLU A 5 -4.07 23.00 38.54
CA GLU A 5 -2.74 23.47 38.15
C GLU A 5 -1.58 22.59 38.62
N ASN A 6 -1.77 21.85 39.74
CA ASN A 6 -0.70 20.98 40.25
C ASN A 6 -0.53 19.66 39.46
N ASP A 7 -1.55 19.20 38.76
CA ASP A 7 -1.44 17.96 37.95
C ASP A 7 -0.77 18.18 36.60
N MET A 8 -0.88 19.39 36.01
CA MET A 8 -0.17 19.73 34.79
C MET A 8 1.33 19.92 34.99
N ASP A 9 1.74 20.52 36.09
CA ASP A 9 3.18 20.70 36.42
C ASP A 9 3.85 19.37 36.79
N ASN A 10 3.13 18.45 37.44
CA ASN A 10 3.65 17.11 37.73
C ASN A 10 3.82 16.24 36.44
N ASN A 11 2.98 16.41 35.44
CA ASN A 11 3.17 15.73 34.18
C ASN A 11 4.35 16.32 33.36
N ARG A 12 4.51 17.64 33.31
CA ARG A 12 5.68 18.28 32.69
C ARG A 12 7.00 17.85 33.31
N ASN A 13 7.07 17.76 34.66
CA ASN A 13 8.27 17.26 35.35
C ASN A 13 8.54 15.77 35.09
N ARG A 14 7.51 14.94 34.96
CA ARG A 14 7.67 13.50 34.64
C ARG A 14 8.22 13.24 33.25
N TYR A 15 7.87 14.10 32.27
CA TYR A 15 8.43 14.03 30.90
C TYR A 15 9.84 14.64 30.83
N SER A 16 10.22 15.56 31.69
CA SER A 16 11.59 16.08 31.77
C SER A 16 12.57 15.08 32.40
N GLU A 17 12.12 14.16 33.25
CA GLU A 17 12.94 13.08 33.79
C GLU A 17 13.15 11.90 32.80
N LEU A 18 12.25 11.69 31.83
CA LEU A 18 12.46 10.76 30.73
C LEU A 18 13.53 11.22 29.74
N ASN A 19 13.96 12.47 29.78
CA ASN A 19 15.10 13.00 29.00
C ASN A 19 16.48 12.58 29.51
N LEU A 20 16.56 11.72 30.52
CA LEU A 20 17.81 11.15 31.09
C LEU A 20 18.16 9.77 30.51
N ILE A 21 17.47 9.29 29.48
CA ILE A 21 17.90 8.08 28.76
C ILE A 21 19.01 8.48 27.79
N GLU A 22 20.16 7.96 28.10
CA GLU A 22 21.50 8.01 27.51
C GLU A 22 21.62 8.45 26.05
N LYS A 23 22.60 9.29 25.83
CA LYS A 23 23.23 9.60 24.56
C LYS A 23 23.62 8.31 23.79
N ILE A 24 22.74 7.78 23.02
CA ILE A 24 23.11 6.84 21.98
C ILE A 24 23.49 7.70 20.76
N ASN A 25 24.78 7.72 20.45
CA ASN A 25 25.29 8.17 19.14
C ASN A 25 24.82 7.14 18.09
N THR A 26 23.60 7.25 17.64
CA THR A 26 23.14 6.53 16.45
C THR A 26 23.42 7.41 15.23
N PRO A 27 24.02 6.87 14.16
CA PRO A 27 24.11 7.56 12.88
C PRO A 27 22.68 7.96 12.41
N GLU A 28 22.58 8.92 11.52
CA GLU A 28 21.33 9.24 10.83
C GLU A 28 20.90 8.02 9.99
N ILE A 29 20.31 7.03 10.64
CA ILE A 29 19.63 5.94 9.95
C ILE A 29 18.27 6.50 9.58
N ASP A 30 17.93 6.40 8.30
CA ASP A 30 16.63 6.82 7.80
C ASP A 30 15.57 5.92 8.47
N LEU A 31 14.53 6.53 9.03
CA LEU A 31 13.43 5.78 9.68
C LEU A 31 12.84 4.72 8.72
N GLU A 32 12.91 4.96 7.41
CA GLU A 32 12.51 3.99 6.40
C GLU A 32 13.44 2.76 6.36
N GLU A 33 14.76 2.94 6.53
CA GLU A 33 15.74 1.83 6.57
C GLU A 33 15.61 1.01 7.86
N GLU A 34 15.45 1.65 9.03
CA GLU A 34 15.25 0.92 10.31
C GLU A 34 13.98 0.05 10.27
N ILE A 35 12.90 0.57 9.68
CA ILE A 35 11.63 -0.16 9.56
C ILE A 35 11.76 -1.29 8.54
N GLU A 36 12.44 -1.08 7.42
CA GLU A 36 12.68 -2.14 6.42
C GLU A 36 13.54 -3.28 6.99
N GLU A 37 14.59 -2.98 7.76
CA GLU A 37 15.42 -3.99 8.43
C GLU A 37 14.66 -4.79 9.50
N GLU A 38 13.81 -4.14 10.31
CA GLU A 38 12.96 -4.85 11.28
C GLU A 38 11.98 -5.82 10.59
N ILE A 39 11.42 -5.43 9.45
CA ILE A 39 10.49 -6.27 8.69
C ILE A 39 11.21 -7.48 8.07
N GLU A 40 12.38 -7.29 7.50
CA GLU A 40 13.16 -8.40 6.92
C GLU A 40 13.57 -9.41 7.99
N GLN A 41 13.96 -8.95 9.19
CA GLN A 41 14.28 -9.83 10.33
C GLN A 41 13.05 -10.59 10.85
N ASP A 42 11.88 -9.95 10.94
CA ASP A 42 10.65 -10.59 11.39
C ASP A 42 10.14 -11.68 10.41
N ILE A 43 10.37 -11.50 9.12
CA ILE A 43 9.99 -12.47 8.08
C ILE A 43 10.90 -13.71 8.12
N ASP A 44 12.20 -13.54 8.34
CA ASP A 44 13.17 -14.65 8.38
C ASP A 44 13.00 -15.57 9.59
N LEU A 45 12.49 -15.04 10.72
CA LEU A 45 12.30 -15.82 11.96
C LEU A 45 11.06 -16.75 11.95
N ASN A 46 10.19 -16.64 10.95
CA ASN A 46 8.92 -17.38 10.88
C ASN A 46 9.04 -18.78 10.24
N GLN A 47 10.17 -19.47 10.39
CA GLN A 47 10.40 -20.80 9.76
C GLN A 47 9.52 -21.95 10.33
N ASN A 48 8.71 -21.71 11.36
CA ASN A 48 7.95 -22.79 12.05
C ASN A 48 6.46 -22.90 11.69
N GLU A 49 5.84 -21.92 11.02
CA GLU A 49 4.50 -22.06 10.48
C GLU A 49 4.56 -22.60 9.05
N LYS A 50 3.71 -23.56 8.72
CA LYS A 50 3.63 -24.11 7.36
C LYS A 50 3.18 -23.05 6.38
N ARG A 51 4.13 -22.32 5.81
CA ARG A 51 3.91 -21.38 4.72
C ARG A 51 3.32 -22.12 3.53
N LYS A 52 2.16 -21.68 3.07
CA LYS A 52 1.48 -22.29 1.92
C LYS A 52 1.33 -21.26 0.82
N LEU A 53 1.97 -21.55 -0.31
CA LEU A 53 1.85 -20.75 -1.52
C LEU A 53 1.07 -21.54 -2.57
N TYR A 54 -0.02 -20.97 -3.03
CA TYR A 54 -0.78 -21.47 -4.16
C TYR A 54 -0.72 -20.46 -5.30
N VAL A 55 -0.23 -20.88 -6.45
CA VAL A 55 -0.13 -20.04 -7.65
C VAL A 55 -0.64 -20.78 -8.87
N ASP A 56 -1.38 -20.06 -9.70
CA ASP A 56 -1.71 -20.49 -11.05
C ASP A 56 -0.81 -19.75 -12.06
N LYS A 57 -0.27 -20.50 -13.01
CA LYS A 57 0.45 -19.93 -14.16
C LYS A 57 -0.39 -20.15 -15.39
N VAL A 58 -0.86 -19.05 -15.96
CA VAL A 58 -1.77 -19.08 -17.10
C VAL A 58 -1.32 -18.06 -18.14
N ASP A 59 -1.63 -18.32 -19.37
CA ASP A 59 -1.50 -17.33 -20.43
C ASP A 59 -2.88 -16.70 -20.70
N LYS A 60 -2.93 -15.38 -20.72
CA LYS A 60 -4.15 -14.63 -21.07
C LYS A 60 -3.91 -13.76 -22.28
N SER A 61 -4.91 -13.72 -23.17
CA SER A 61 -4.83 -12.83 -24.33
C SER A 61 -4.98 -11.37 -23.91
N THR A 62 -4.49 -10.44 -24.74
CA THR A 62 -4.71 -9.01 -24.53
C THR A 62 -6.20 -8.67 -24.48
N SER A 63 -7.04 -9.35 -25.29
CA SER A 63 -8.49 -9.15 -25.28
C SER A 63 -9.14 -9.67 -23.99
N ASP A 64 -8.68 -10.79 -23.42
CA ASP A 64 -9.19 -11.30 -22.13
C ASP A 64 -8.84 -10.36 -21.00
N LEU A 65 -7.59 -9.92 -20.92
CA LEU A 65 -7.15 -8.97 -19.89
C LEU A 65 -7.92 -7.65 -20.00
N PHE A 66 -8.10 -7.15 -21.22
CA PHE A 66 -8.90 -5.95 -21.44
C PHE A 66 -10.36 -6.14 -20.97
N ARG A 67 -11.01 -7.25 -21.37
CA ARG A 67 -12.38 -7.59 -20.92
C ARG A 67 -12.46 -7.63 -19.40
N MET A 68 -11.58 -8.38 -18.74
CA MET A 68 -11.55 -8.50 -17.27
C MET A 68 -11.46 -7.13 -16.58
N ILE A 69 -10.68 -6.21 -17.15
CA ILE A 69 -10.53 -4.85 -16.61
C ILE A 69 -11.82 -4.04 -16.80
N ILE A 70 -12.43 -4.10 -17.98
CA ILE A 70 -13.65 -3.33 -18.28
C ILE A 70 -14.85 -3.84 -17.50
N GLU A 71 -14.94 -5.15 -17.27
CA GLU A 71 -16.01 -5.80 -16.52
C GLU A 71 -15.78 -5.72 -14.98
N GLY A 72 -14.63 -5.20 -14.54
CA GLY A 72 -14.32 -5.05 -13.11
C GLY A 72 -13.84 -6.33 -12.44
N GLU A 73 -13.61 -7.41 -13.19
CA GLU A 73 -13.00 -8.65 -12.68
C GLU A 73 -11.54 -8.44 -12.28
N LEU A 74 -10.83 -7.54 -12.99
CA LEU A 74 -9.43 -7.21 -12.74
C LEU A 74 -9.28 -5.72 -12.42
N ASN A 75 -8.91 -5.42 -11.19
CA ASN A 75 -8.69 -4.08 -10.70
C ASN A 75 -7.27 -3.58 -11.04
N LEU A 76 -7.19 -2.56 -11.92
CA LEU A 76 -5.92 -1.96 -12.33
C LEU A 76 -5.32 -1.01 -11.32
N GLN A 77 -6.12 -0.41 -10.45
CA GLN A 77 -5.62 0.61 -9.53
C GLN A 77 -6.23 0.44 -8.16
N PRO A 78 -5.47 -0.08 -7.21
CA PRO A 78 -5.66 0.30 -5.82
C PRO A 78 -5.52 1.83 -5.71
N PRO A 79 -6.33 2.51 -4.88
CA PRO A 79 -6.32 3.97 -4.74
C PRO A 79 -4.95 4.56 -4.36
N TYR A 80 -3.97 3.73 -4.03
CA TYR A 80 -2.67 4.07 -3.45
C TYR A 80 -1.47 3.78 -4.35
N GLN A 81 -1.68 3.14 -5.50
CA GLN A 81 -0.57 3.02 -6.46
C GLN A 81 -0.34 4.34 -7.18
N ARG A 82 0.95 4.59 -7.47
CA ARG A 82 1.43 5.79 -8.15
C ARG A 82 0.62 6.08 -9.40
N GLU A 83 0.52 7.36 -9.73
CA GLU A 83 -0.04 7.81 -11.00
C GLU A 83 0.65 7.08 -12.17
N PHE A 84 -0.09 6.90 -13.25
CA PHE A 84 0.44 6.35 -14.48
C PHE A 84 1.63 7.19 -14.97
N VAL A 85 2.79 6.57 -15.09
CA VAL A 85 4.08 7.27 -15.29
C VAL A 85 4.60 7.16 -16.72
N TRP A 86 4.20 6.12 -17.46
CA TRP A 86 4.70 5.94 -18.82
C TRP A 86 4.25 7.06 -19.75
N ASP A 87 5.21 7.65 -20.47
CA ASP A 87 4.92 8.58 -21.54
C ASP A 87 4.38 7.87 -22.80
N GLN A 88 3.82 8.63 -23.71
CA GLN A 88 3.24 8.12 -24.94
C GLN A 88 4.24 7.28 -25.76
N LYS A 89 5.52 7.66 -25.77
CA LYS A 89 6.56 6.94 -26.53
C LYS A 89 6.83 5.56 -25.91
N THR A 90 6.94 5.47 -24.58
CA THR A 90 7.13 4.21 -23.85
C THR A 90 5.92 3.29 -24.04
N MET A 91 4.70 3.83 -23.94
CA MET A 91 3.47 3.09 -24.22
C MET A 91 3.46 2.54 -25.64
N SER A 92 3.81 3.38 -26.62
CA SER A 92 3.83 2.99 -28.04
C SER A 92 4.85 1.89 -28.33
N LYS A 93 6.04 1.98 -27.74
CA LYS A 93 7.07 0.93 -27.84
C LYS A 93 6.63 -0.40 -27.22
N PHE A 94 5.89 -0.34 -26.13
CA PHE A 94 5.31 -1.55 -25.54
C PHE A 94 4.27 -2.20 -26.49
N ILE A 95 3.36 -1.41 -27.07
CA ILE A 95 2.41 -1.92 -28.07
C ILE A 95 3.16 -2.49 -29.31
N GLU A 96 4.21 -1.83 -29.78
CA GLU A 96 5.07 -2.34 -30.85
C GLU A 96 5.66 -3.71 -30.49
N SER A 97 6.14 -3.88 -29.25
CA SER A 97 6.68 -5.15 -28.76
C SER A 97 5.63 -6.26 -28.80
N LEU A 98 4.38 -5.97 -28.38
CA LEU A 98 3.28 -6.92 -28.47
C LEU A 98 2.95 -7.31 -29.92
N LEU A 99 2.87 -6.34 -30.82
CA LEU A 99 2.63 -6.58 -32.25
C LEU A 99 3.74 -7.39 -32.93
N LEU A 100 4.97 -7.25 -32.44
CA LEU A 100 6.13 -8.03 -32.91
C LEU A 100 6.26 -9.37 -32.19
N SER A 101 5.37 -9.68 -31.23
CA SER A 101 5.43 -10.90 -30.41
C SER A 101 6.74 -11.04 -29.62
N ILE A 102 7.32 -9.90 -29.21
CA ILE A 102 8.49 -9.88 -28.33
C ILE A 102 8.04 -10.31 -26.92
N PRO A 103 8.73 -11.27 -26.29
CA PRO A 103 8.41 -11.69 -24.93
C PRO A 103 8.43 -10.50 -23.95
N ILE A 104 7.40 -10.42 -23.12
CA ILE A 104 7.30 -9.42 -22.06
C ILE A 104 7.43 -10.06 -20.69
N PRO A 105 7.84 -9.31 -19.66
CA PRO A 105 7.85 -9.82 -18.30
C PRO A 105 6.46 -10.28 -17.84
N THR A 106 6.43 -11.31 -17.00
CA THR A 106 5.21 -11.88 -16.43
C THR A 106 4.39 -10.81 -15.69
N ILE A 107 3.08 -10.87 -15.83
CA ILE A 107 2.12 -10.07 -15.06
C ILE A 107 1.77 -10.87 -13.82
N PHE A 108 1.78 -10.20 -12.65
CA PHE A 108 1.41 -10.83 -11.39
C PHE A 108 0.11 -10.26 -10.86
N LEU A 109 -0.82 -11.15 -10.53
CA LEU A 109 -2.13 -10.84 -9.99
C LEU A 109 -2.32 -11.51 -8.63
N ALA A 110 -3.12 -10.90 -7.75
CA ALA A 110 -3.65 -11.53 -6.55
C ALA A 110 -5.13 -11.80 -6.71
N GLU A 111 -5.58 -12.96 -6.30
CA GLU A 111 -6.98 -13.32 -6.20
C GLU A 111 -7.54 -12.84 -4.86
N ASN A 112 -8.66 -12.12 -4.89
CA ASN A 112 -9.41 -11.65 -3.73
C ASN A 112 -10.47 -12.68 -3.29
N ASP A 113 -11.04 -12.50 -2.10
CA ASP A 113 -12.08 -13.39 -1.55
C ASP A 113 -13.39 -13.34 -2.35
N ASP A 114 -13.65 -12.27 -3.08
CA ASP A 114 -14.81 -12.07 -3.97
C ASP A 114 -14.57 -12.55 -5.41
N ASP A 115 -13.52 -13.36 -5.64
CA ASP A 115 -13.10 -13.89 -6.92
C ASP A 115 -12.69 -12.81 -7.95
N THR A 116 -12.48 -11.57 -7.53
CA THR A 116 -11.84 -10.54 -8.34
C THR A 116 -10.32 -10.63 -8.24
N PHE A 117 -9.61 -9.91 -9.12
CA PHE A 117 -8.16 -9.90 -9.16
C PHE A 117 -7.62 -8.48 -8.97
N GLU A 118 -6.49 -8.38 -8.31
CA GLU A 118 -5.72 -7.13 -8.20
C GLU A 118 -4.34 -7.29 -8.84
N VAL A 119 -3.85 -6.19 -9.44
CA VAL A 119 -2.53 -6.20 -10.07
C VAL A 119 -1.44 -6.02 -9.00
N ILE A 120 -0.55 -7.01 -8.89
CA ILE A 120 0.68 -6.93 -8.10
C ILE A 120 1.78 -6.24 -8.91
N ASP A 121 2.05 -6.77 -10.10
CA ASP A 121 2.98 -6.19 -11.07
C ASP A 121 2.42 -6.25 -12.49
N GLY A 122 2.77 -5.28 -13.30
CA GLY A 122 2.29 -5.12 -14.67
C GLY A 122 1.27 -3.99 -14.85
N GLN A 123 1.03 -3.17 -13.82
CA GLN A 123 0.08 -2.05 -13.84
C GLN A 123 0.25 -1.17 -15.08
N GLN A 124 1.47 -0.69 -15.37
CA GLN A 124 1.76 0.19 -16.52
C GLN A 124 1.46 -0.50 -17.85
N ARG A 125 1.78 -1.80 -17.95
CA ARG A 125 1.53 -2.62 -19.13
C ARG A 125 0.04 -2.80 -19.40
N LEU A 126 -0.72 -3.16 -18.38
CA LEU A 126 -2.18 -3.33 -18.47
C LEU A 126 -2.89 -2.02 -18.77
N THR A 127 -2.51 -0.92 -18.11
CA THR A 127 -3.05 0.42 -18.38
C THR A 127 -2.77 0.84 -19.82
N THR A 128 -1.60 0.50 -20.37
CA THR A 128 -1.26 0.79 -21.78
C THR A 128 -2.15 0.00 -22.74
N ILE A 129 -2.43 -1.28 -22.46
CA ILE A 129 -3.39 -2.08 -23.25
C ILE A 129 -4.78 -1.43 -23.24
N VAL A 130 -5.24 -0.99 -22.06
CA VAL A 130 -6.52 -0.28 -21.93
C VAL A 130 -6.51 1.01 -22.74
N ALA A 131 -5.49 1.86 -22.57
CA ALA A 131 -5.37 3.11 -23.30
C ALA A 131 -5.40 2.92 -24.83
N PHE A 132 -4.78 1.84 -25.32
CA PHE A 132 -4.75 1.53 -26.74
C PHE A 132 -6.09 1.00 -27.24
N MET A 133 -6.72 0.06 -26.51
CA MET A 133 -7.98 -0.58 -26.93
C MET A 133 -9.23 0.24 -26.59
N LYS A 134 -9.12 1.30 -25.80
CA LYS A 134 -10.25 2.09 -25.31
C LYS A 134 -11.09 2.70 -26.42
N SER A 135 -10.48 3.01 -27.58
CA SER A 135 -11.20 3.57 -28.74
C SER A 135 -12.31 2.66 -29.28
N LYS A 136 -12.24 1.35 -29.04
CA LYS A 136 -13.29 0.41 -29.47
C LYS A 136 -14.55 0.41 -28.60
N LEU A 137 -14.51 1.08 -27.42
CA LEU A 137 -15.63 1.13 -26.49
C LEU A 137 -16.65 2.18 -26.94
N SER A 138 -17.93 1.87 -26.80
CA SER A 138 -19.02 2.83 -26.93
C SER A 138 -19.02 3.81 -25.76
N ASP A 139 -19.67 4.96 -25.93
CA ASP A 139 -19.80 5.96 -24.87
C ASP A 139 -20.41 5.37 -23.58
N ASN A 140 -21.42 4.50 -23.73
CA ASN A 140 -22.07 3.81 -22.60
C ASN A 140 -21.11 2.87 -21.84
N GLU A 141 -20.17 2.23 -22.52
CA GLU A 141 -19.16 1.39 -21.89
C GLU A 141 -18.09 2.25 -21.22
N ILE A 142 -17.70 3.35 -21.83
CA ILE A 142 -16.77 4.31 -21.22
C ILE A 142 -17.36 4.90 -19.93
N GLU A 143 -18.66 5.22 -19.90
CA GLU A 143 -19.32 5.74 -18.70
C GLU A 143 -19.30 4.77 -17.51
N LYS A 144 -19.26 3.47 -17.75
CA LYS A 144 -19.19 2.44 -16.71
C LYS A 144 -17.79 2.21 -16.16
N LEU A 145 -16.76 2.75 -16.80
CA LEU A 145 -15.38 2.59 -16.35
C LEU A 145 -15.13 3.31 -15.01
N PRO A 146 -14.18 2.84 -14.20
CA PRO A 146 -13.66 3.62 -13.08
C PRO A 146 -13.17 5.00 -13.55
N GLU A 147 -13.38 6.04 -12.74
CA GLU A 147 -13.06 7.45 -13.10
C GLU A 147 -11.65 7.65 -13.66
N LYS A 148 -10.69 6.93 -13.13
CA LYS A 148 -9.30 7.02 -13.61
C LYS A 148 -9.12 6.47 -15.01
N LEU A 149 -9.83 5.40 -15.37
CA LEU A 149 -9.81 4.84 -16.71
C LEU A 149 -10.63 5.70 -17.69
N LYS A 150 -11.70 6.36 -17.21
CA LYS A 150 -12.42 7.35 -18.02
C LYS A 150 -11.50 8.48 -18.47
N ARG A 151 -10.68 9.01 -17.55
CA ARG A 151 -9.73 10.12 -17.81
C ARG A 151 -8.50 9.71 -18.61
N LEU A 152 -8.26 8.41 -18.78
CA LEU A 152 -7.12 7.92 -19.56
C LEU A 152 -7.31 8.28 -21.04
N ASN A 153 -6.35 8.99 -21.62
CA ASN A 153 -6.38 9.33 -23.03
C ASN A 153 -6.24 8.08 -23.90
N ILE A 154 -6.92 8.08 -25.05
CA ILE A 154 -6.73 7.05 -26.08
C ILE A 154 -5.28 7.14 -26.57
N LEU A 155 -4.59 6.00 -26.58
CA LEU A 155 -3.22 5.94 -27.08
C LEU A 155 -3.17 5.98 -28.59
N ILE A 156 -2.55 7.01 -29.12
CA ILE A 156 -2.15 7.10 -30.53
C ILE A 156 -0.67 6.77 -30.59
N LEU A 157 -0.31 5.77 -31.39
CA LEU A 157 1.07 5.28 -31.49
C LEU A 157 2.01 6.37 -32.02
N ASN A 158 3.18 6.50 -31.37
CA ASN A 158 4.19 7.49 -31.73
C ASN A 158 5.60 7.00 -31.40
N GLY A 159 6.57 7.33 -32.25
CA GLY A 159 7.97 6.99 -32.03
C GLY A 159 8.30 5.50 -32.19
N LEU A 160 7.51 4.78 -32.99
CA LEU A 160 7.80 3.41 -33.40
C LEU A 160 9.02 3.37 -34.31
N GLU A 161 9.91 2.43 -34.06
CA GLU A 161 11.18 2.30 -34.80
C GLU A 161 11.12 1.18 -35.87
N THR A 162 10.42 0.10 -35.56
CA THR A 162 10.28 -1.07 -36.44
C THR A 162 9.01 -0.99 -37.28
N LEU A 163 7.87 -0.74 -36.64
CA LEU A 163 6.56 -0.66 -37.31
C LEU A 163 6.20 0.80 -37.61
N LYS A 164 7.11 1.55 -38.25
CA LYS A 164 6.99 2.99 -38.54
C LYS A 164 5.69 3.40 -39.22
N GLN A 165 5.13 2.51 -40.06
CA GLN A 165 3.85 2.71 -40.76
C GLN A 165 2.66 2.86 -39.81
N PHE A 166 2.78 2.44 -38.55
CA PHE A 166 1.73 2.56 -37.54
C PHE A 166 1.86 3.81 -36.66
N ASN A 167 2.90 4.64 -36.85
CA ASN A 167 2.95 5.93 -36.23
C ASN A 167 1.71 6.78 -36.57
N LYS A 168 1.18 7.50 -35.60
CA LYS A 168 -0.05 8.31 -35.67
C LYS A 168 -1.34 7.49 -35.85
N LYS A 169 -1.30 6.16 -35.60
CA LYS A 169 -2.44 5.27 -35.67
C LYS A 169 -2.97 4.93 -34.29
N SER A 170 -4.29 4.85 -34.17
CA SER A 170 -5.00 4.28 -33.01
C SER A 170 -5.23 2.77 -33.20
N TYR A 171 -5.81 2.10 -32.20
CA TYR A 171 -6.21 0.69 -32.35
C TYR A 171 -7.21 0.48 -33.50
N GLU A 172 -8.17 1.38 -33.68
CA GLU A 172 -9.18 1.27 -34.78
C GLU A 172 -8.57 1.41 -36.15
N ASP A 173 -7.51 2.19 -36.30
CA ASP A 173 -6.80 2.36 -37.56
C ASP A 173 -5.99 1.13 -37.99
N LEU A 174 -5.77 0.19 -37.04
CA LEU A 174 -4.98 -1.03 -37.28
C LEU A 174 -5.83 -2.26 -37.62
N ILE A 175 -6.84 -2.12 -38.48
CA ILE A 175 -7.85 -3.14 -38.77
C ILE A 175 -7.23 -4.53 -39.03
N GLU A 176 -6.20 -4.61 -39.84
CA GLU A 176 -5.53 -5.87 -40.18
C GLU A 176 -4.75 -6.48 -39.01
N MET A 177 -4.31 -5.65 -38.04
CA MET A 177 -3.50 -6.06 -36.90
C MET A 177 -4.33 -6.30 -35.65
N GLN A 178 -5.59 -5.85 -35.59
CA GLN A 178 -6.45 -6.01 -34.41
C GLN A 178 -6.57 -7.46 -33.95
N ARG A 179 -6.83 -8.38 -34.94
CA ARG A 179 -6.92 -9.81 -34.61
C ARG A 179 -5.63 -10.36 -34.03
N LYS A 180 -4.48 -9.96 -34.61
CA LYS A 180 -3.17 -10.36 -34.08
C LYS A 180 -2.97 -9.82 -32.69
N PHE A 181 -3.21 -8.53 -32.46
CA PHE A 181 -3.06 -7.86 -31.16
C PHE A 181 -3.96 -8.49 -30.08
N ASN A 182 -5.24 -8.71 -30.44
CA ASN A 182 -6.22 -9.31 -29.50
C ASN A 182 -5.81 -10.69 -28.98
N ASN A 183 -5.11 -11.45 -29.82
CA ASN A 183 -4.66 -12.81 -29.51
C ASN A 183 -3.21 -12.89 -29.01
N VAL A 184 -2.54 -11.74 -28.76
CA VAL A 184 -1.22 -11.77 -28.12
C VAL A 184 -1.37 -12.38 -26.74
N SER A 185 -0.65 -13.47 -26.51
CA SER A 185 -0.63 -14.18 -25.25
C SER A 185 0.37 -13.55 -24.29
N LEU A 186 -0.06 -13.25 -23.06
CA LEU A 186 0.72 -12.64 -22.01
C LEU A 186 0.84 -13.62 -20.83
N PRO A 187 2.07 -13.89 -20.32
CA PRO A 187 2.24 -14.74 -19.17
C PRO A 187 1.70 -14.06 -17.92
N VAL A 188 0.84 -14.75 -17.20
CA VAL A 188 0.21 -14.28 -15.96
C VAL A 188 0.43 -15.29 -14.85
N VAL A 189 0.86 -14.83 -13.68
CA VAL A 189 0.91 -15.60 -12.44
C VAL A 189 -0.14 -15.05 -11.49
N ILE A 190 -1.00 -15.92 -10.99
CA ILE A 190 -2.05 -15.57 -10.04
C ILE A 190 -1.70 -16.17 -8.68
N VAL A 191 -1.49 -15.32 -7.68
CA VAL A 191 -1.37 -15.72 -6.29
C VAL A 191 -2.78 -15.94 -5.76
N LYS A 192 -3.08 -17.18 -5.35
CA LYS A 192 -4.42 -17.59 -4.93
C LYS A 192 -4.76 -17.08 -3.54
N LYS A 193 -6.05 -16.82 -3.30
CA LYS A 193 -6.58 -16.38 -2.00
C LYS A 193 -6.25 -17.32 -0.84
N ASP A 194 -6.10 -18.63 -1.10
CA ASP A 194 -5.75 -19.65 -0.12
C ASP A 194 -4.28 -19.62 0.33
N SER A 195 -3.45 -18.77 -0.27
CA SER A 195 -2.06 -18.58 0.16
C SER A 195 -2.01 -17.87 1.50
N THR A 196 -1.03 -18.21 2.35
CA THR A 196 -0.86 -17.53 3.64
C THR A 196 -0.45 -16.07 3.45
N GLU A 197 -0.89 -15.19 4.36
CA GLU A 197 -0.72 -13.72 4.20
C GLU A 197 0.75 -13.30 4.23
N ASP A 198 1.56 -13.94 5.07
CA ASP A 198 3.00 -13.71 5.15
C ASP A 198 3.72 -14.04 3.83
N ILE A 199 3.33 -15.14 3.17
CA ILE A 199 3.86 -15.49 1.85
C ILE A 199 3.38 -14.54 0.76
N LYS A 200 2.11 -14.14 0.80
CA LYS A 200 1.60 -13.12 -0.13
C LYS A 200 2.45 -11.86 0.00
N TYR A 201 2.67 -11.38 1.23
CA TYR A 201 3.49 -10.21 1.51
C TYR A 201 4.92 -10.34 0.95
N ASP A 202 5.60 -11.46 1.25
CA ASP A 202 6.97 -11.73 0.77
C ASP A 202 7.05 -11.73 -0.77
N ILE A 203 6.08 -12.35 -1.44
CA ILE A 203 6.01 -12.37 -2.91
C ILE A 203 5.81 -10.96 -3.47
N PHE A 204 4.87 -10.18 -2.91
CA PHE A 204 4.61 -8.82 -3.32
C PHE A 204 5.86 -7.94 -3.15
N SER A 205 6.53 -8.05 -2.01
CA SER A 205 7.76 -7.32 -1.71
C SER A 205 8.88 -7.64 -2.72
N ARG A 206 9.09 -8.92 -3.03
CA ARG A 206 10.16 -9.36 -3.96
C ARG A 206 9.86 -9.05 -5.41
N ILE A 207 8.62 -9.21 -5.87
CA ILE A 207 8.22 -8.93 -7.25
C ILE A 207 8.29 -7.42 -7.54
N ASN A 208 7.98 -6.61 -6.53
CA ASN A 208 8.00 -5.15 -6.66
C ASN A 208 9.42 -4.54 -6.67
N SER A 209 10.46 -5.35 -6.79
CA SER A 209 11.86 -4.93 -6.90
C SER A 209 12.22 -4.24 -8.23
N GLY A 210 11.22 -3.86 -9.05
CA GLY A 210 11.39 -3.07 -10.28
C GLY A 210 11.95 -1.66 -10.02
N SER A 211 12.07 -0.84 -11.07
CA SER A 211 12.76 0.46 -11.08
C SER A 211 12.29 1.48 -10.03
N ILE A 212 11.15 1.28 -9.40
CA ILE A 212 10.63 2.08 -8.29
C ILE A 212 9.91 1.15 -7.30
N LYS A 213 10.62 0.76 -6.25
CA LYS A 213 10.12 -0.13 -5.17
C LYS A 213 8.97 0.53 -4.40
N LEU A 214 7.88 -0.21 -4.14
CA LEU A 214 6.86 0.20 -3.17
C LEU A 214 7.46 0.09 -1.76
N ASN A 215 7.14 1.03 -0.88
CA ASN A 215 7.44 0.84 0.53
C ASN A 215 6.41 -0.08 1.21
N ASN A 216 6.67 -0.43 2.47
CA ASN A 216 5.84 -1.36 3.22
C ASN A 216 4.39 -0.91 3.33
N GLN A 217 4.14 0.36 3.59
CA GLN A 217 2.78 0.87 3.71
C GLN A 217 2.05 0.91 2.36
N GLU A 218 2.75 1.28 1.28
CA GLU A 218 2.19 1.18 -0.07
C GLU A 218 1.78 -0.26 -0.38
N LEU A 219 2.59 -1.23 0.05
CA LEU A 219 2.32 -2.66 -0.12
C LEU A 219 1.11 -3.11 0.71
N LEU A 220 1.02 -2.73 1.98
CA LEU A 220 -0.13 -3.03 2.84
C LEU A 220 -1.42 -2.43 2.30
N ASN A 221 -1.37 -1.22 1.74
CA ASN A 221 -2.52 -0.56 1.11
C ASN A 221 -3.05 -1.34 -0.10
N VAL A 222 -2.18 -2.03 -0.83
CA VAL A 222 -2.56 -2.91 -1.94
C VAL A 222 -3.17 -4.21 -1.44
N MET A 223 -2.48 -4.90 -0.54
CA MET A 223 -2.86 -6.25 -0.08
C MET A 223 -4.14 -6.27 0.76
N TYR A 224 -4.33 -5.24 1.59
CA TYR A 224 -5.45 -5.16 2.54
C TYR A 224 -6.46 -4.08 2.19
N ARG A 225 -6.64 -3.83 0.89
CA ARG A 225 -7.65 -2.88 0.42
C ARG A 225 -9.02 -3.18 1.02
N GLY A 226 -9.63 -2.18 1.66
CA GLY A 226 -10.91 -2.33 2.32
C GLY A 226 -11.31 -1.07 3.08
N ILE A 227 -12.38 -1.17 3.86
CA ILE A 227 -12.92 -0.05 4.64
C ILE A 227 -11.86 0.47 5.61
N LEU A 228 -11.17 -0.42 6.33
CA LEU A 228 -10.19 -0.06 7.34
C LEU A 228 -9.01 0.75 6.75
N ILE A 229 -8.42 0.29 5.67
CA ILE A 229 -7.31 0.99 4.99
C ILE A 229 -7.79 2.31 4.37
N ASN A 230 -9.01 2.37 3.85
CA ASN A 230 -9.57 3.61 3.34
C ASN A 230 -9.74 4.66 4.46
N SER A 231 -10.23 4.26 5.63
CA SER A 231 -10.34 5.13 6.81
C SER A 231 -8.98 5.61 7.29
N LEU A 232 -7.98 4.73 7.37
CA LEU A 232 -6.60 5.11 7.69
C LEU A 232 -6.06 6.17 6.72
N ASN A 233 -6.23 5.94 5.41
CA ASN A 233 -5.74 6.86 4.38
C ASN A 233 -6.43 8.23 4.45
N ASN A 234 -7.75 8.25 4.67
CA ASN A 234 -8.50 9.49 4.77
C ASN A 234 -8.11 10.28 6.03
N SER A 235 -8.03 9.61 7.18
CA SER A 235 -7.70 10.24 8.46
C SER A 235 -6.26 10.77 8.49
N SER A 236 -5.32 10.06 7.87
CA SER A 236 -3.91 10.46 7.81
C SER A 236 -3.62 11.66 6.89
N GLN A 237 -4.53 11.98 5.96
CA GLN A 237 -4.37 13.08 5.00
C GLN A 237 -4.88 14.44 5.53
N THR A 238 -5.43 14.50 6.73
CA THR A 238 -5.98 15.72 7.31
C THR A 238 -4.88 16.76 7.58
N GLU A 239 -5.23 18.04 7.51
CA GLU A 239 -4.30 19.15 7.78
C GLU A 239 -3.73 19.07 9.20
N LYS A 240 -4.52 18.60 10.15
CA LYS A 240 -4.11 18.47 11.55
C LYS A 240 -3.03 17.41 11.73
N VAL A 241 -3.18 16.26 11.06
CA VAL A 241 -2.15 15.22 11.03
C VAL A 241 -0.88 15.77 10.40
N ASP A 242 -1.00 16.45 9.27
CA ASP A 242 0.14 17.04 8.55
C ASP A 242 0.91 18.05 9.41
N LYS A 243 0.19 18.89 10.16
CA LYS A 243 0.77 19.84 11.13
C LYS A 243 1.58 19.10 12.21
N VAL A 244 0.98 18.10 12.87
CA VAL A 244 1.63 17.34 13.95
C VAL A 244 2.89 16.63 13.47
N PHE A 245 2.87 16.10 12.24
CA PHE A 245 4.06 15.48 11.62
C PHE A 245 5.06 16.50 11.02
N GLY A 246 4.82 17.82 11.18
CA GLY A 246 5.71 18.88 10.75
C GLY A 246 5.76 19.10 9.24
N TYR A 247 4.64 18.90 8.55
CA TYR A 247 4.48 19.15 7.10
C TYR A 247 5.57 18.47 6.26
N ARG A 248 5.70 17.15 6.37
CA ARG A 248 6.70 16.36 5.62
C ARG A 248 6.11 15.79 4.32
N PRO A 249 6.16 16.51 3.20
CA PRO A 249 5.47 16.11 1.97
C PRO A 249 5.98 14.80 1.38
N VAL A 250 7.27 14.48 1.54
CA VAL A 250 7.84 13.21 1.05
C VAL A 250 7.27 12.03 1.83
N LEU A 251 7.28 12.12 3.17
CA LEU A 251 6.74 11.09 4.06
C LEU A 251 5.23 10.92 3.83
N LYS A 252 4.48 12.03 3.71
CA LYS A 252 3.05 12.03 3.40
C LYS A 252 2.74 11.35 2.07
N LYS A 253 3.48 11.71 1.02
CA LYS A 253 3.29 11.15 -0.33
C LYS A 253 3.50 9.64 -0.40
N ARG A 254 4.35 9.09 0.47
CA ARG A 254 4.67 7.66 0.56
C ARG A 254 3.93 6.94 1.68
N PHE A 255 2.87 7.53 2.24
CA PHE A 255 2.06 6.97 3.33
C PHE A 255 2.81 6.71 4.64
N GLY A 256 3.94 7.39 4.90
CA GLY A 256 4.69 7.22 6.14
C GLY A 256 3.89 7.63 7.39
N TYR A 257 2.97 8.60 7.29
CA TYR A 257 2.05 8.93 8.40
C TYR A 257 1.14 7.75 8.73
N ASN A 258 0.62 7.07 7.69
CA ASN A 258 -0.24 5.91 7.82
C ASN A 258 0.47 4.78 8.57
N GLU A 259 1.72 4.53 8.23
CA GLU A 259 2.53 3.49 8.87
C GLU A 259 2.67 3.75 10.37
N ILE A 260 3.06 4.96 10.76
CA ILE A 260 3.22 5.35 12.16
C ILE A 260 1.89 5.22 12.91
N LEU A 261 0.80 5.73 12.35
CA LEU A 261 -0.53 5.70 12.96
C LEU A 261 -1.06 4.26 13.09
N LEU A 262 -0.85 3.42 12.08
CA LEU A 262 -1.24 2.02 12.11
C LEU A 262 -0.46 1.23 13.15
N ARG A 263 0.86 1.41 13.22
CA ARG A 263 1.72 0.81 14.25
C ARG A 263 1.26 1.20 15.66
N ALA A 264 0.98 2.48 15.88
CA ALA A 264 0.47 2.98 17.15
C ALA A 264 -0.88 2.36 17.53
N LYS A 265 -1.83 2.26 16.56
CA LYS A 265 -3.14 1.64 16.77
C LYS A 265 -3.04 0.17 17.15
N VAL A 266 -2.23 -0.59 16.44
CA VAL A 266 -2.05 -2.02 16.73
C VAL A 266 -1.40 -2.23 18.08
N MET A 267 -0.37 -1.44 18.43
CA MET A 267 0.28 -1.51 19.74
C MET A 267 -0.64 -1.11 20.90
N GLU A 268 -1.56 -0.17 20.70
CA GLU A 268 -2.54 0.22 21.73
C GLU A 268 -3.30 -0.98 22.29
N ALA A 269 -3.65 -1.95 21.44
CA ALA A 269 -4.39 -3.13 21.87
C ALA A 269 -3.60 -4.00 22.86
N PHE A 270 -2.27 -4.05 22.71
CA PHE A 270 -1.37 -4.85 23.55
C PHE A 270 -0.88 -4.11 24.81
N ILE A 271 -1.20 -2.84 24.99
CA ILE A 271 -0.77 -2.04 26.15
C ILE A 271 -1.91 -1.94 27.15
N ASP A 272 -1.60 -2.29 28.39
CA ASP A 272 -2.46 -1.99 29.53
C ASP A 272 -2.24 -0.52 29.92
N LYS A 273 -3.29 0.30 29.77
CA LYS A 273 -3.22 1.76 29.99
C LYS A 273 -3.02 2.15 31.45
N ASP A 274 -3.34 1.26 32.40
CA ASP A 274 -3.23 1.54 33.83
C ASP A 274 -1.80 1.41 34.35
N ASN A 275 -1.04 0.47 33.79
CA ASN A 275 0.31 0.16 34.27
C ASN A 275 1.39 0.20 33.19
N TRP A 276 1.02 0.51 31.94
CA TRP A 276 1.92 0.58 30.77
C TRP A 276 2.70 -0.72 30.50
N LYS A 277 2.09 -1.87 30.81
CA LYS A 277 2.66 -3.18 30.53
C LYS A 277 1.96 -3.84 29.37
N LEU A 278 2.65 -4.78 28.74
CA LEU A 278 2.07 -5.60 27.69
C LEU A 278 1.01 -6.53 28.30
N LYS A 279 -0.14 -6.63 27.63
CA LYS A 279 -1.25 -7.52 27.96
C LYS A 279 -1.59 -8.45 26.81
N ALA A 280 -2.20 -9.59 27.12
CA ALA A 280 -2.84 -10.42 26.10
C ALA A 280 -4.15 -9.81 25.62
N ILE A 281 -4.44 -9.91 24.34
CA ILE A 281 -5.73 -9.51 23.73
C ILE A 281 -6.60 -10.75 23.49
N GLU A 282 -7.90 -10.61 23.70
CA GLU A 282 -8.89 -11.62 23.33
C GLU A 282 -9.12 -11.55 21.83
N VAL A 283 -8.97 -12.69 21.13
CA VAL A 283 -9.21 -12.81 19.68
C VAL A 283 -10.51 -13.55 19.46
N LYS A 284 -11.38 -13.04 18.59
CA LYS A 284 -12.60 -13.74 18.17
C LYS A 284 -12.22 -14.93 17.30
N ASN A 285 -12.40 -16.12 17.78
CA ASN A 285 -12.31 -17.32 16.96
C ASN A 285 -13.66 -17.59 16.31
N LYS A 286 -13.72 -17.63 14.96
CA LYS A 286 -14.97 -17.84 14.21
C LYS A 286 -15.56 -19.25 14.39
N ASP A 287 -14.71 -20.20 14.79
CA ASP A 287 -15.05 -21.63 14.78
C ASP A 287 -15.13 -22.29 16.16
N ASN A 288 -14.79 -21.60 17.25
CA ASN A 288 -14.76 -22.19 18.57
C ASN A 288 -15.44 -21.32 19.64
N LEU A 289 -16.19 -21.99 20.53
CA LEU A 289 -16.79 -21.39 21.73
C LEU A 289 -15.76 -20.98 22.79
N ASN A 290 -14.47 -21.24 22.57
CA ASN A 290 -13.40 -20.91 23.49
C ASN A 290 -12.77 -19.56 23.11
N LYS A 291 -12.48 -18.77 24.14
CA LYS A 291 -11.77 -17.50 24.00
C LYS A 291 -10.28 -17.79 23.77
N ASP A 292 -9.80 -17.39 22.61
CA ASP A 292 -8.35 -17.42 22.34
C ASP A 292 -7.72 -16.09 22.78
N PHE A 293 -6.55 -16.17 23.39
CA PHE A 293 -5.79 -15.02 23.81
C PHE A 293 -4.51 -14.94 23.00
N ARG A 294 -4.26 -13.78 22.43
CA ARG A 294 -3.02 -13.46 21.71
C ARG A 294 -2.14 -12.56 22.58
N THR A 295 -0.91 -12.98 22.79
CA THR A 295 0.12 -12.16 23.45
C THR A 295 1.01 -11.52 22.40
N TYR A 296 1.48 -10.31 22.67
CA TYR A 296 2.48 -9.68 21.82
C TYR A 296 3.80 -10.46 21.91
N ASN A 297 4.25 -10.98 20.77
CA ASN A 297 5.43 -11.84 20.67
C ASN A 297 6.70 -11.09 20.21
N GLY A 298 6.69 -9.75 20.22
CA GLY A 298 7.79 -8.91 19.73
C GLY A 298 7.77 -8.64 18.23
N ARG A 299 6.75 -9.14 17.50
CA ARG A 299 6.67 -9.03 16.04
C ARG A 299 5.51 -8.13 15.61
N LEU A 300 5.74 -6.82 15.64
CA LEU A 300 4.71 -5.84 15.35
C LEU A 300 4.16 -5.98 13.92
N ASN A 301 5.02 -6.29 12.97
CA ASN A 301 4.58 -6.43 11.57
C ASN A 301 3.59 -7.59 11.39
N ILE A 302 3.79 -8.71 12.06
CA ILE A 302 2.82 -9.83 12.04
C ILE A 302 1.49 -9.39 12.67
N ALA A 303 1.53 -8.71 13.80
CA ALA A 303 0.32 -8.20 14.44
C ALA A 303 -0.44 -7.22 13.53
N ILE A 304 0.26 -6.39 12.76
CA ILE A 304 -0.33 -5.50 11.76
C ILE A 304 -1.01 -6.28 10.63
N LEU A 305 -0.34 -7.29 10.07
CA LEU A 305 -0.91 -8.13 9.00
C LEU A 305 -2.19 -8.84 9.47
N GLU A 306 -2.16 -9.40 10.68
CA GLU A 306 -3.32 -10.05 11.28
C GLU A 306 -4.46 -9.07 11.57
N TYR A 307 -4.16 -7.88 12.11
CA TYR A 307 -5.14 -6.83 12.34
C TYR A 307 -5.80 -6.38 11.03
N LEU A 308 -5.02 -6.10 10.01
CA LEU A 308 -5.53 -5.70 8.69
C LEU A 308 -6.37 -6.79 8.05
N LYS A 309 -5.98 -8.05 8.18
CA LYS A 309 -6.75 -9.18 7.66
C LYS A 309 -8.09 -9.35 8.37
N GLU A 310 -8.07 -9.31 9.70
CA GLU A 310 -9.26 -9.55 10.52
C GLU A 310 -10.30 -8.44 10.34
N TYR A 311 -9.86 -7.18 10.30
CA TYR A 311 -10.76 -6.01 10.28
C TYR A 311 -10.88 -5.32 8.92
N ARG A 312 -10.41 -5.95 7.85
CA ARG A 312 -10.34 -5.38 6.49
C ARG A 312 -11.62 -4.65 6.06
N PHE A 313 -12.78 -5.26 6.34
CA PHE A 313 -14.11 -4.77 5.94
C PHE A 313 -15.01 -4.40 7.14
N ASP A 314 -14.43 -4.26 8.33
CA ASP A 314 -15.15 -3.95 9.56
C ASP A 314 -15.34 -2.42 9.70
N GLN A 315 -16.60 -1.96 9.55
CA GLN A 315 -16.94 -0.54 9.66
C GLN A 315 -16.81 -0.02 11.10
N GLU A 316 -17.08 -0.86 12.11
CA GLU A 316 -16.99 -0.45 13.50
C GLU A 316 -15.52 -0.23 13.89
N GLU A 317 -14.63 -1.15 13.49
CA GLU A 317 -13.20 -1.00 13.75
C GLU A 317 -12.58 0.16 12.94
N ALA A 318 -13.05 0.39 11.72
CA ALA A 318 -12.64 1.56 10.95
C ALA A 318 -12.98 2.88 11.67
N THR A 319 -14.18 2.98 12.25
CA THR A 319 -14.59 4.14 13.06
C THR A 319 -13.75 4.27 14.34
N LYS A 320 -13.40 3.15 14.99
CA LYS A 320 -12.49 3.15 16.15
C LYS A 320 -11.09 3.62 15.78
N LEU A 321 -10.60 3.25 14.60
CA LEU A 321 -9.32 3.71 14.07
C LEU A 321 -9.33 5.22 13.81
N GLU A 322 -10.39 5.76 13.19
CA GLU A 322 -10.56 7.20 12.95
C GLU A 322 -10.53 8.00 14.27
N ASN A 323 -11.32 7.57 15.24
CA ASN A 323 -11.37 8.20 16.57
C ASN A 323 -10.01 8.10 17.28
N PHE A 324 -9.33 6.96 17.20
CA PHE A 324 -7.99 6.79 17.78
C PHE A 324 -6.98 7.76 17.15
N ILE A 325 -7.01 7.93 15.83
CA ILE A 325 -6.11 8.87 15.12
C ILE A 325 -6.41 10.30 15.57
N GLU A 326 -7.68 10.70 15.58
CA GLU A 326 -8.08 12.04 16.00
C GLU A 326 -7.66 12.34 17.45
N ASP A 327 -7.97 11.45 18.38
CA ASP A 327 -7.61 11.58 19.79
C ASP A 327 -6.10 11.62 20.02
N SER A 328 -5.36 10.76 19.32
CA SER A 328 -3.90 10.70 19.43
C SER A 328 -3.25 11.97 18.91
N VAL A 329 -3.69 12.44 17.74
CA VAL A 329 -3.18 13.67 17.12
C VAL A 329 -3.50 14.90 17.99
N ASN A 330 -4.71 14.96 18.58
CA ASN A 330 -5.09 16.01 19.50
C ASN A 330 -4.18 16.06 20.73
N LYS A 331 -3.92 14.90 21.35
CA LYS A 331 -3.05 14.80 22.53
C LYS A 331 -1.60 15.16 22.20
N VAL A 332 -1.10 14.73 21.06
CA VAL A 332 0.26 15.05 20.62
C VAL A 332 0.40 16.55 20.32
N ASP A 333 -0.58 17.17 19.66
CA ASP A 333 -0.60 18.62 19.41
C ASP A 333 -0.68 19.42 20.72
N GLU A 334 -1.49 18.97 21.69
CA GLU A 334 -1.63 19.60 22.99
C GLU A 334 -0.35 19.54 23.82
N VAL A 335 0.35 18.40 23.83
CA VAL A 335 1.54 18.18 24.67
C VAL A 335 2.80 18.73 24.03
N PHE A 336 2.99 18.55 22.73
CA PHE A 336 4.24 18.85 22.02
C PHE A 336 4.11 20.03 21.05
N GLY A 337 2.90 20.36 20.59
CA GLY A 337 2.66 21.43 19.62
C GLY A 337 3.52 21.26 18.37
N ASP A 338 4.19 22.35 17.99
CA ASP A 338 5.07 22.38 16.80
C ASP A 338 6.39 21.60 17.00
N GLU A 339 6.67 21.09 18.20
CA GLU A 339 7.86 20.26 18.49
C GLU A 339 7.59 18.75 18.35
N ALA A 340 6.35 18.36 18.04
CA ALA A 340 5.99 16.96 17.81
C ALA A 340 6.84 16.37 16.67
N PHE A 341 7.35 15.16 16.89
CA PHE A 341 8.19 14.43 15.93
C PHE A 341 9.43 15.20 15.40
N ILE A 342 9.87 16.25 16.12
CA ILE A 342 11.11 16.96 15.81
C ILE A 342 12.25 16.33 16.58
N ARG A 343 13.27 15.85 15.87
CA ARG A 343 14.52 15.40 16.47
C ARG A 343 15.29 16.65 16.96
N ILE A 344 15.46 16.82 18.25
CA ILE A 344 16.29 17.89 18.79
C ILE A 344 17.76 17.51 18.56
N ASN A 345 18.34 17.97 17.44
CA ASN A 345 19.78 17.87 17.24
C ASN A 345 20.52 18.80 18.23
N LYS A 346 21.18 18.21 19.20
CA LYS A 346 22.03 18.92 20.18
C LYS A 346 23.37 19.41 19.61
N THR A 347 23.45 19.81 18.34
CA THR A 347 24.68 20.37 17.79
C THR A 347 24.42 21.73 17.11
N LYS A 348 24.13 22.75 17.93
CA LYS A 348 24.65 24.09 17.70
C LYS A 348 25.57 24.40 18.88
N SER A 349 26.81 23.92 18.84
CA SER A 349 27.88 24.57 19.56
C SER A 349 28.12 25.90 18.86
N THR A 350 27.63 26.97 19.43
CA THR A 350 28.13 28.30 19.17
C THR A 350 29.62 28.32 19.50
N SER A 351 30.46 28.23 18.50
CA SER A 351 31.83 28.73 18.64
C SER A 351 31.74 30.26 18.72
N ILE A 352 32.14 30.78 19.89
CA ILE A 352 32.52 32.15 20.08
C ILE A 352 33.89 32.36 19.43
#